data_144d8227269cbd192631f5d3606538c0
#
_entry.id   144d8227269cbd192631f5d3606538c0
#
_cell.length_a   1.000
_cell.length_b   1.000
_cell.length_c   1.000
_cell.angle_alpha   90.00
_cell.angle_beta   90.00
_cell.angle_gamma   90.00
#
_symmetry.space_group_name_H-M   'P 1'
#
loop_
_entity.id
_entity.type
_entity.pdbx_description
1 polymer ?
#
loop_
_entity_poly.entity_id
_entity_poly.type
_entity_poly.pdbx_seq_one_letter_code
_entity_poly.pdbx_strand_id
1 'polypeptide(L)'
;MKNNIIKSTTIIGIRKDNLVVIAGDGQASLGNTIIKANVKKIRKLGVDNSVISGFAGSTADAFALFERLESKLDQYKNQLKRACVELAKDWRTDRYLRKLEAMMIVADKEISLLLSGTGDVIESDDGILAIGSGGPYANSAAKALLKHTSMNAKEIAMESLNIAADICVYTNHNIVSETIEI
;
A
#
# COMPACT_ATOMS: atom_id res chain seq x y z
N MET A 1 -1.44 -29.67 -6.77
CA MET A 1 -1.88 -29.04 -5.52
C MET A 1 -1.98 -27.54 -5.78
N LYS A 2 -3.18 -26.94 -5.71
CA LYS A 2 -3.32 -25.48 -5.81
C LYS A 2 -2.65 -24.89 -4.56
N ASN A 3 -1.58 -24.14 -4.75
CA ASN A 3 -0.96 -23.39 -3.65
C ASN A 3 -2.04 -22.47 -3.07
N ASN A 4 -2.47 -22.75 -1.83
CA ASN A 4 -3.31 -21.85 -1.06
C ASN A 4 -2.47 -20.63 -0.67
N ILE A 5 -2.36 -19.68 -1.57
CA ILE A 5 -1.69 -18.40 -1.34
C ILE A 5 -2.60 -17.59 -0.42
N ILE A 6 -2.03 -17.05 0.65
CA ILE A 6 -2.73 -16.07 1.49
C ILE A 6 -2.97 -14.84 0.60
N LYS A 7 -4.23 -14.67 0.21
CA LYS A 7 -4.67 -13.50 -0.56
C LYS A 7 -5.67 -12.76 0.31
N SER A 8 -5.35 -11.59 0.72
CA SER A 8 -6.35 -10.57 1.04
C SER A 8 -5.65 -9.32 1.51
N THR A 9 -5.85 -8.28 0.79
CA THR A 9 -5.39 -6.97 1.21
C THR A 9 -5.97 -5.96 0.24
N THR A 10 -6.45 -4.87 0.77
CA THR A 10 -6.71 -3.67 0.00
C THR A 10 -6.00 -2.52 0.66
N ILE A 11 -5.11 -1.87 -0.08
CA ILE A 11 -4.40 -0.68 0.36
C ILE A 11 -4.73 0.44 -0.62
N ILE A 12 -4.96 1.63 -0.10
CA ILE A 12 -5.12 2.85 -0.88
C ILE A 12 -4.23 3.96 -0.35
N GLY A 13 -3.60 4.70 -1.24
CA GLY A 13 -2.87 5.94 -0.97
C GLY A 13 -3.62 7.11 -1.62
N ILE A 14 -3.86 8.16 -0.86
CA ILE A 14 -4.49 9.40 -1.33
C ILE A 14 -3.60 10.58 -0.97
N ARG A 15 -3.27 11.39 -1.98
CA ARG A 15 -2.61 12.69 -1.81
C ARG A 15 -3.57 13.78 -2.28
N LYS A 16 -3.98 14.65 -1.36
CA LYS A 16 -4.87 15.76 -1.65
C LYS A 16 -4.54 16.93 -0.72
N ASP A 17 -4.49 18.12 -1.29
CA ASP A 17 -4.19 19.36 -0.57
C ASP A 17 -2.85 19.24 0.20
N ASN A 18 -2.88 19.43 1.50
CA ASN A 18 -1.72 19.36 2.39
C ASN A 18 -1.62 18.02 3.16
N LEU A 19 -2.26 16.96 2.66
CA LEU A 19 -2.31 15.67 3.35
C LEU A 19 -2.03 14.51 2.42
N VAL A 20 -1.15 13.60 2.83
CA VAL A 20 -1.00 12.28 2.25
C VAL A 20 -1.40 11.21 3.26
N VAL A 21 -2.19 10.25 2.79
CA VAL A 21 -2.75 9.16 3.60
C VAL A 21 -2.47 7.84 2.91
N ILE A 22 -2.03 6.83 3.65
CA ILE A 22 -2.12 5.44 3.24
C ILE A 22 -3.05 4.73 4.21
N ALA A 23 -4.08 4.08 3.68
CA ALA A 23 -5.06 3.32 4.44
C ALA A 23 -5.16 1.88 3.91
N GLY A 24 -5.53 0.95 4.78
CA GLY A 24 -5.68 -0.45 4.41
C GLY A 24 -6.64 -1.18 5.33
N ASP A 25 -7.25 -2.24 4.79
CA ASP A 25 -8.07 -3.16 5.55
C ASP A 25 -7.24 -4.12 6.41
N GLY A 26 -7.87 -4.80 7.35
CA GLY A 26 -7.19 -5.74 8.27
C GLY A 26 -7.33 -7.22 7.91
N GLN A 27 -8.00 -7.59 6.82
CA GLN A 27 -8.29 -9.00 6.55
C GLN A 27 -7.07 -9.78 6.07
N ALA A 28 -6.86 -10.98 6.62
CA ALA A 28 -6.01 -12.02 6.07
C ALA A 28 -6.82 -13.29 5.86
N SER A 29 -6.80 -13.83 4.63
CA SER A 29 -7.55 -15.02 4.23
C SER A 29 -6.63 -16.09 3.65
N LEU A 30 -6.97 -17.34 3.90
CA LEU A 30 -6.37 -18.51 3.28
C LEU A 30 -7.44 -19.19 2.41
N GLY A 31 -7.35 -19.03 1.11
CA GLY A 31 -8.43 -19.41 0.21
C GLY A 31 -9.72 -18.66 0.57
N ASN A 32 -10.78 -19.38 0.92
CA ASN A 32 -12.08 -18.81 1.27
C ASN A 32 -12.30 -18.62 2.78
N THR A 33 -11.25 -18.80 3.60
CA THR A 33 -11.37 -18.71 5.06
C THR A 33 -10.62 -17.49 5.59
N ILE A 34 -11.30 -16.66 6.38
CA ILE A 34 -10.67 -15.54 7.10
C ILE A 34 -9.89 -16.12 8.29
N ILE A 35 -8.58 -15.92 8.34
CA ILE A 35 -7.70 -16.38 9.43
C ILE A 35 -7.39 -15.25 10.43
N LYS A 36 -7.48 -13.99 10.01
CA LYS A 36 -7.32 -12.83 10.88
C LYS A 36 -8.03 -11.62 10.27
N ALA A 37 -8.68 -10.80 11.13
CA ALA A 37 -9.46 -9.65 10.69
C ALA A 37 -8.81 -8.28 10.95
N ASN A 38 -7.66 -8.25 11.65
CA ASN A 38 -7.02 -7.01 12.11
C ASN A 38 -5.48 -7.03 11.93
N VAL A 39 -5.02 -7.47 10.77
CA VAL A 39 -3.59 -7.42 10.40
C VAL A 39 -3.18 -5.98 10.11
N LYS A 40 -2.07 -5.54 10.69
CA LYS A 40 -1.46 -4.25 10.36
C LYS A 40 -0.64 -4.38 9.09
N LYS A 41 -1.07 -3.72 8.02
CA LYS A 41 -0.46 -3.75 6.69
C LYS A 41 0.19 -2.42 6.32
N ILE A 42 0.16 -1.44 7.22
CA ILE A 42 0.70 -0.09 7.03
C ILE A 42 1.75 0.16 8.10
N ARG A 43 2.83 0.83 7.72
CA ARG A 43 3.95 1.20 8.59
C ARG A 43 4.45 2.61 8.28
N LYS A 44 4.97 3.26 9.31
CA LYS A 44 5.83 4.42 9.20
C LYS A 44 7.28 3.97 9.17
N LEU A 45 8.07 4.56 8.31
CA LEU A 45 9.47 4.23 8.02
C LEU A 45 10.29 5.52 7.90
N GLY A 46 11.61 5.33 7.82
CA GLY A 46 12.56 6.43 7.64
C GLY A 46 12.76 7.30 8.88
N VAL A 47 13.63 8.29 8.75
CA VAL A 47 13.95 9.21 9.83
C VAL A 47 12.69 9.99 10.23
N ASP A 48 12.42 10.06 11.54
CA ASP A 48 11.27 10.75 12.13
C ASP A 48 9.90 10.30 11.58
N ASN A 49 9.80 9.02 11.12
CA ASN A 49 8.58 8.49 10.51
C ASN A 49 8.11 9.30 9.29
N SER A 50 9.05 9.83 8.52
CA SER A 50 8.80 10.70 7.36
C SER A 50 8.23 10.01 6.14
N VAL A 51 8.21 8.66 6.14
CA VAL A 51 7.66 7.82 5.08
C VAL A 51 6.54 6.95 5.62
N ILE A 52 5.43 6.85 4.89
CA ILE A 52 4.38 5.86 5.15
C ILE A 52 4.38 4.83 4.03
N SER A 53 4.13 3.57 4.37
CA SER A 53 4.10 2.48 3.40
C SER A 53 2.97 1.49 3.72
N GLY A 54 2.31 1.00 2.67
CA GLY A 54 1.31 -0.05 2.72
C GLY A 54 1.67 -1.19 1.77
N PHE A 55 1.32 -2.41 2.16
CA PHE A 55 1.73 -3.62 1.46
C PHE A 55 0.53 -4.53 1.17
N ALA A 56 0.48 -5.05 -0.06
CA ALA A 56 -0.47 -6.07 -0.50
C ALA A 56 0.28 -7.32 -0.96
N GLY A 57 0.03 -8.46 -0.29
CA GLY A 57 0.69 -9.73 -0.53
C GLY A 57 0.70 -10.62 0.71
N SER A 58 1.60 -11.59 0.76
CA SER A 58 1.77 -12.44 1.94
C SER A 58 2.40 -11.66 3.11
N THR A 59 1.94 -11.92 4.32
CA THR A 59 2.43 -11.22 5.53
C THR A 59 3.93 -11.45 5.78
N ALA A 60 4.44 -12.65 5.45
CA ALA A 60 5.86 -12.97 5.59
C ALA A 60 6.71 -12.12 4.63
N ASP A 61 6.21 -11.89 3.43
CA ASP A 61 6.88 -11.10 2.39
C ASP A 61 6.88 -9.60 2.73
N ALA A 62 5.81 -9.13 3.40
CA ALA A 62 5.69 -7.76 3.87
C ALA A 62 6.86 -7.34 4.76
N PHE A 63 7.21 -8.17 5.74
CA PHE A 63 8.30 -7.87 6.67
C PHE A 63 9.63 -7.70 5.95
N ALA A 64 9.97 -8.63 5.06
CA ALA A 64 11.23 -8.58 4.31
C ALA A 64 11.32 -7.32 3.44
N LEU A 65 10.22 -6.92 2.80
CA LEU A 65 10.21 -5.74 1.93
C LEU A 65 10.25 -4.42 2.73
N PHE A 66 9.57 -4.34 3.88
CA PHE A 66 9.67 -3.17 4.76
C PHE A 66 11.10 -2.99 5.30
N GLU A 67 11.76 -4.06 5.76
CA GLU A 67 13.15 -4.00 6.23
C GLU A 67 14.11 -3.59 5.11
N ARG A 68 13.91 -4.09 3.90
CA ARG A 68 14.71 -3.71 2.73
C ARG A 68 14.50 -2.24 2.34
N LEU A 69 13.25 -1.77 2.37
CA LEU A 69 12.95 -0.36 2.10
C LEU A 69 13.61 0.55 3.13
N GLU A 70 13.52 0.21 4.41
CA GLU A 70 14.13 0.97 5.50
C GLU A 70 15.65 1.05 5.35
N SER A 71 16.30 -0.08 5.04
CA SER A 71 17.74 -0.11 4.73
C SER A 71 18.11 0.78 3.53
N LYS A 72 17.26 0.85 2.49
CA LYS A 72 17.49 1.75 1.35
C LYS A 72 17.27 3.22 1.72
N LEU A 73 16.28 3.52 2.56
CA LEU A 73 16.07 4.88 3.06
C LEU A 73 17.28 5.37 3.86
N ASP A 74 17.83 4.55 4.72
CA ASP A 74 19.06 4.85 5.47
C ASP A 74 20.26 5.07 4.53
N GLN A 75 20.48 4.15 3.58
CA GLN A 75 21.55 4.23 2.61
C GLN A 75 21.50 5.48 1.75
N TYR A 76 20.31 5.92 1.36
CA TYR A 76 20.11 7.05 0.45
C TYR A 76 19.60 8.31 1.16
N LYS A 77 19.85 8.43 2.48
CA LYS A 77 19.55 9.64 3.28
C LYS A 77 18.11 10.10 3.11
N ASN A 78 17.19 9.15 3.23
CA ASN A 78 15.74 9.39 3.12
C ASN A 78 15.25 9.92 1.76
N GLN A 79 16.04 9.79 0.69
CA GLN A 79 15.60 10.11 -0.67
C GLN A 79 14.65 9.04 -1.18
N LEU A 80 13.34 9.20 -0.95
CA LEU A 80 12.33 8.16 -1.18
C LEU A 80 12.38 7.61 -2.61
N LYS A 81 12.34 8.47 -3.63
CA LYS A 81 12.36 8.04 -5.04
C LYS A 81 13.56 7.15 -5.36
N ARG A 82 14.74 7.54 -4.89
CA ARG A 82 15.98 6.76 -5.09
C ARG A 82 15.94 5.43 -4.34
N ALA A 83 15.53 5.45 -3.07
CA ALA A 83 15.38 4.24 -2.26
C ALA A 83 14.42 3.23 -2.91
N CYS A 84 13.29 3.70 -3.43
CA CYS A 84 12.30 2.88 -4.12
C CYS A 84 12.83 2.28 -5.42
N VAL A 85 13.55 3.06 -6.24
CA VAL A 85 14.16 2.56 -7.49
C VAL A 85 15.19 1.48 -7.19
N GLU A 86 16.05 1.68 -6.20
CA GLU A 86 17.05 0.67 -5.83
C GLU A 86 16.42 -0.57 -5.17
N LEU A 87 15.34 -0.40 -4.40
CA LEU A 87 14.56 -1.54 -3.90
C LEU A 87 13.92 -2.33 -5.06
N ALA A 88 13.34 -1.66 -6.03
CA ALA A 88 12.71 -2.33 -7.19
C ALA A 88 13.73 -3.10 -8.03
N LYS A 89 14.96 -2.59 -8.20
CA LYS A 89 16.08 -3.30 -8.84
C LYS A 89 16.44 -4.57 -8.06
N ASP A 90 16.61 -4.45 -6.74
CA ASP A 90 16.90 -5.59 -5.86
C ASP A 90 15.75 -6.61 -5.94
N TRP A 91 14.51 -6.17 -5.86
CA TRP A 91 13.34 -7.03 -5.91
C TRP A 91 13.30 -7.87 -7.19
N ARG A 92 13.58 -7.23 -8.33
CA ARG A 92 13.61 -7.91 -9.64
C ARG A 92 14.78 -8.89 -9.78
N THR A 93 15.96 -8.58 -9.23
CA THR A 93 17.20 -9.31 -9.47
C THR A 93 17.54 -10.32 -8.38
N ASP A 94 17.11 -10.08 -7.13
CA ASP A 94 17.33 -11.01 -6.02
C ASP A 94 16.56 -12.31 -6.23
N ARG A 95 17.27 -13.44 -6.06
CA ARG A 95 16.73 -14.78 -6.30
C ARG A 95 15.54 -15.13 -5.41
N TYR A 96 15.47 -14.56 -4.20
CA TYR A 96 14.40 -14.78 -3.24
C TYR A 96 13.29 -13.76 -3.42
N LEU A 97 13.61 -12.47 -3.48
CA LEU A 97 12.64 -11.40 -3.57
C LEU A 97 11.79 -11.46 -4.85
N ARG A 98 12.39 -11.80 -6.00
CA ARG A 98 11.67 -11.89 -7.28
C ARG A 98 10.53 -12.92 -7.31
N LYS A 99 10.47 -13.82 -6.32
CA LYS A 99 9.39 -14.81 -6.18
C LYS A 99 8.20 -14.26 -5.39
N LEU A 100 8.33 -13.08 -4.81
CA LEU A 100 7.27 -12.47 -4.01
C LEU A 100 6.21 -11.86 -4.93
N GLU A 101 5.00 -12.39 -4.85
CA GLU A 101 3.83 -11.81 -5.52
C GLU A 101 3.23 -10.73 -4.63
N ALA A 102 3.77 -9.53 -4.71
CA ALA A 102 3.44 -8.44 -3.82
C ALA A 102 3.48 -7.09 -4.52
N MET A 103 2.84 -6.10 -3.91
CA MET A 103 2.90 -4.69 -4.28
C MET A 103 3.02 -3.84 -3.02
N MET A 104 3.65 -2.68 -3.16
CA MET A 104 3.75 -1.68 -2.10
C MET A 104 3.28 -0.32 -2.61
N ILE A 105 2.62 0.45 -1.77
CA ILE A 105 2.47 1.89 -1.90
C ILE A 105 3.36 2.55 -0.85
N VAL A 106 4.12 3.53 -1.27
CA VAL A 106 5.03 4.29 -0.41
C VAL A 106 4.84 5.78 -0.66
N ALA A 107 4.80 6.57 0.39
CA ALA A 107 4.63 8.02 0.25
C ALA A 107 5.41 8.78 1.33
N ASP A 108 5.88 9.96 0.94
CA ASP A 108 6.42 11.00 1.83
C ASP A 108 5.72 12.34 1.55
N LYS A 109 6.29 13.45 2.02
CA LYS A 109 5.76 14.80 1.78
C LYS A 109 5.74 15.18 0.30
N GLU A 110 6.65 14.64 -0.52
CA GLU A 110 6.87 15.07 -1.91
C GLU A 110 6.14 14.18 -2.91
N ILE A 111 6.25 12.84 -2.76
CA ILE A 111 5.79 11.89 -3.77
C ILE A 111 5.02 10.70 -3.18
N SER A 112 4.22 10.07 -4.03
CA SER A 112 3.57 8.78 -3.75
C SER A 112 3.89 7.81 -4.88
N LEU A 113 4.42 6.63 -4.53
CA LEU A 113 4.91 5.63 -5.48
C LEU A 113 4.27 4.27 -5.24
N LEU A 114 3.99 3.56 -6.33
CA LEU A 114 3.65 2.14 -6.32
C LEU A 114 4.87 1.34 -6.80
N LEU A 115 5.22 0.31 -6.05
CA LEU A 115 6.27 -0.64 -6.40
C LEU A 115 5.67 -2.02 -6.62
N SER A 116 6.14 -2.74 -7.66
CA SER A 116 5.74 -4.11 -7.94
C SER A 116 6.94 -5.08 -7.94
N GLY A 117 6.66 -6.36 -7.75
CA GLY A 117 7.66 -7.43 -7.85
C GLY A 117 8.26 -7.61 -9.25
N THR A 118 7.66 -7.01 -10.26
CA THR A 118 8.19 -6.95 -11.64
C THR A 118 9.24 -5.86 -11.84
N GLY A 119 9.45 -5.01 -10.82
CA GLY A 119 10.44 -3.93 -10.82
C GLY A 119 9.88 -2.58 -11.26
N ASP A 120 8.56 -2.45 -11.33
CA ASP A 120 7.93 -1.17 -11.65
C ASP A 120 8.00 -0.22 -10.47
N VAL A 121 8.23 1.06 -10.75
CA VAL A 121 8.10 2.18 -9.83
C VAL A 121 7.23 3.22 -10.52
N ILE A 122 5.98 3.32 -10.09
CA ILE A 122 4.96 4.15 -10.75
C ILE A 122 4.59 5.28 -9.80
N GLU A 123 4.70 6.51 -10.28
CA GLU A 123 4.21 7.71 -9.59
C GLU A 123 2.74 7.95 -9.96
N SER A 124 1.94 8.44 -9.01
CA SER A 124 0.53 8.76 -9.27
C SER A 124 0.39 10.12 -9.92
N ASP A 125 -0.36 10.20 -11.01
CA ASP A 125 -0.67 11.47 -11.70
C ASP A 125 -1.86 12.20 -11.07
N ASP A 126 -2.80 11.45 -10.46
CA ASP A 126 -4.05 11.98 -9.90
C ASP A 126 -4.10 11.95 -8.36
N GLY A 127 -2.97 11.63 -7.73
CA GLY A 127 -2.87 11.53 -6.28
C GLY A 127 -3.47 10.27 -5.68
N ILE A 128 -3.92 9.29 -6.49
CA ILE A 128 -4.53 8.04 -6.04
C ILE A 128 -3.68 6.85 -6.46
N LEU A 129 -3.38 5.97 -5.51
CA LEU A 129 -2.78 4.65 -5.74
C LEU A 129 -3.59 3.61 -4.97
N ALA A 130 -3.92 2.48 -5.60
CA ALA A 130 -4.62 1.40 -4.91
C ALA A 130 -4.08 0.04 -5.36
N ILE A 131 -3.90 -0.88 -4.41
CA ILE A 131 -3.34 -2.20 -4.64
C ILE A 131 -4.11 -3.28 -3.87
N GLY A 132 -3.91 -4.51 -4.29
CA GLY A 132 -4.54 -5.68 -3.69
C GLY A 132 -5.89 -6.02 -4.29
N SER A 133 -6.58 -6.99 -3.69
CA SER A 133 -7.80 -7.61 -4.25
C SER A 133 -8.95 -6.61 -4.41
N GLY A 134 -9.17 -5.72 -3.44
CA GLY A 134 -10.17 -4.66 -3.49
C GLY A 134 -9.65 -3.36 -4.13
N GLY A 135 -8.38 -3.31 -4.54
CA GLY A 135 -7.75 -2.11 -5.12
C GLY A 135 -8.54 -1.43 -6.22
N PRO A 136 -9.01 -2.17 -7.25
CA PRO A 136 -9.83 -1.57 -8.33
C PRO A 136 -11.10 -0.90 -7.84
N TYR A 137 -11.79 -1.47 -6.84
CA TYR A 137 -13.01 -0.91 -6.26
C TYR A 137 -12.69 0.36 -5.46
N ALA A 138 -11.68 0.30 -4.58
CA ALA A 138 -11.23 1.46 -3.82
C ALA A 138 -10.76 2.60 -4.73
N ASN A 139 -10.00 2.30 -5.79
CA ASN A 139 -9.55 3.30 -6.76
C ASN A 139 -10.71 3.98 -7.49
N SER A 140 -11.71 3.20 -7.93
CA SER A 140 -12.88 3.74 -8.62
C SER A 140 -13.71 4.64 -7.71
N ALA A 141 -13.91 4.23 -6.44
CA ALA A 141 -14.59 5.02 -5.44
C ALA A 141 -13.83 6.31 -5.13
N ALA A 142 -12.51 6.23 -4.90
CA ALA A 142 -11.66 7.39 -4.64
C ALA A 142 -11.70 8.43 -5.76
N LYS A 143 -11.65 8.00 -7.01
CA LYS A 143 -11.75 8.91 -8.18
C LYS A 143 -13.08 9.65 -8.22
N ALA A 144 -14.18 8.97 -7.92
CA ALA A 144 -15.49 9.60 -7.85
C ALA A 144 -15.58 10.59 -6.69
N LEU A 145 -15.13 10.19 -5.50
CA LEU A 145 -15.15 11.03 -4.29
C LEU A 145 -14.25 12.26 -4.44
N LEU A 146 -13.04 12.08 -5.00
CA LEU A 146 -12.10 13.19 -5.25
C LEU A 146 -12.71 14.24 -6.19
N LYS A 147 -13.44 13.80 -7.22
CA LYS A 147 -14.01 14.67 -8.25
C LYS A 147 -15.29 15.37 -7.82
N HIS A 148 -16.11 14.73 -7.00
CA HIS A 148 -17.49 15.15 -6.76
C HIS A 148 -17.80 15.53 -5.30
N THR A 149 -16.80 15.53 -4.40
CA THR A 149 -16.99 15.89 -2.99
C THR A 149 -15.92 16.84 -2.50
N SER A 150 -16.16 17.47 -1.35
CA SER A 150 -15.20 18.27 -0.61
C SER A 150 -14.45 17.49 0.48
N MET A 151 -14.55 16.17 0.50
CA MET A 151 -13.89 15.30 1.47
C MET A 151 -12.38 15.49 1.43
N ASN A 152 -11.73 15.45 2.61
CA ASN A 152 -10.27 15.45 2.70
C ASN A 152 -9.66 14.10 2.32
N ALA A 153 -8.32 14.02 2.20
CA ALA A 153 -7.63 12.81 1.77
C ALA A 153 -7.96 11.58 2.64
N LYS A 154 -8.07 11.79 3.97
CA LYS A 154 -8.36 10.71 4.92
C LYS A 154 -9.78 10.19 4.78
N GLU A 155 -10.74 11.10 4.67
CA GLU A 155 -12.17 10.75 4.46
C GLU A 155 -12.35 9.97 3.15
N ILE A 156 -11.71 10.41 2.06
CA ILE A 156 -11.75 9.70 0.77
C ILE A 156 -11.15 8.30 0.92
N ALA A 157 -9.99 8.15 1.56
CA ALA A 157 -9.34 6.86 1.73
C ALA A 157 -10.21 5.88 2.54
N MET A 158 -10.78 6.34 3.65
CA MET A 158 -11.64 5.52 4.52
C MET A 158 -12.91 5.08 3.81
N GLU A 159 -13.61 6.01 3.14
CA GLU A 159 -14.85 5.71 2.43
C GLU A 159 -14.61 4.78 1.24
N SER A 160 -13.52 5.00 0.50
CA SER A 160 -13.14 4.14 -0.63
C SER A 160 -12.87 2.69 -0.20
N LEU A 161 -12.27 2.49 0.98
CA LEU A 161 -12.05 1.16 1.53
C LEU A 161 -13.34 0.53 2.06
N ASN A 162 -14.26 1.30 2.64
CA ASN A 162 -15.58 0.81 3.03
C ASN A 162 -16.36 0.30 1.81
N ILE A 163 -16.41 1.09 0.73
CA ILE A 163 -17.04 0.67 -0.52
C ILE A 163 -16.36 -0.59 -1.10
N ALA A 164 -15.03 -0.66 -1.05
CA ALA A 164 -14.32 -1.86 -1.48
C ALA A 164 -14.65 -3.08 -0.61
N ALA A 165 -14.84 -2.91 0.69
CA ALA A 165 -15.19 -3.98 1.63
C ALA A 165 -16.62 -4.51 1.40
N ASP A 166 -17.55 -3.67 0.95
CA ASP A 166 -18.91 -4.09 0.60
C ASP A 166 -18.95 -4.98 -0.67
N ILE A 167 -17.92 -4.90 -1.52
CA ILE A 167 -17.88 -5.58 -2.81
C ILE A 167 -16.91 -6.76 -2.81
N CYS A 168 -15.71 -6.57 -2.23
CA CYS A 168 -14.61 -7.52 -2.29
C CYS A 168 -14.61 -8.44 -1.07
N VAL A 169 -14.83 -9.74 -1.28
CA VAL A 169 -14.83 -10.76 -0.21
C VAL A 169 -13.48 -10.89 0.52
N TYR A 170 -12.42 -10.30 -0.03
CA TYR A 170 -11.08 -10.29 0.56
C TYR A 170 -10.72 -8.97 1.25
N THR A 171 -11.70 -8.12 1.50
CA THR A 171 -11.54 -6.81 2.14
C THR A 171 -12.55 -6.69 3.27
N ASN A 172 -12.15 -6.14 4.42
CA ASN A 172 -13.07 -5.91 5.54
C ASN A 172 -13.06 -4.45 6.00
N HIS A 173 -14.01 -4.11 6.89
CA HIS A 173 -14.19 -2.76 7.43
C HIS A 173 -13.24 -2.41 8.60
N ASN A 174 -12.30 -3.30 8.97
CA ASN A 174 -11.29 -3.00 9.98
C ASN A 174 -10.14 -2.20 9.35
N ILE A 175 -10.40 -0.93 9.10
CA ILE A 175 -9.50 -0.04 8.36
C ILE A 175 -8.56 0.67 9.32
N VAL A 176 -7.28 0.67 9.00
CA VAL A 176 -6.24 1.47 9.65
C VAL A 176 -5.63 2.43 8.65
N SER A 177 -5.18 3.60 9.11
CA SER A 177 -4.55 4.61 8.25
C SER A 177 -3.39 5.29 8.95
N GLU A 178 -2.39 5.70 8.17
CA GLU A 178 -1.31 6.59 8.57
C GLU A 178 -1.31 7.83 7.68
N THR A 179 -0.91 8.95 8.24
CA THR A 179 -0.94 10.26 7.56
C THR A 179 0.38 11.00 7.71
N ILE A 180 0.70 11.82 6.71
CA ILE A 180 1.77 12.81 6.73
C ILE A 180 1.16 14.14 6.29
N GLU A 181 1.40 15.20 7.05
CA GLU A 181 1.11 16.57 6.66
C GLU A 181 2.21 17.09 5.74
N ILE A 182 1.81 17.74 4.64
CA ILE A 182 2.71 18.27 3.59
C ILE A 182 3.05 19.74 3.91
#